data_ab5abc40e849d4e6095711958f2b36cc
#
_entry.id   ab5abc40e849d4e6095711958f2b36cc
#
_cell.length_a   1.000
_cell.length_b   1.000
_cell.length_c   1.000
_cell.angle_alpha   90.00
_cell.angle_beta   90.00
_cell.angle_gamma   90.00
#
_symmetry.space_group_name_H-M   'P 1'
#
loop_
_entity.id
_entity.type
_entity.pdbx_description
1 polymer ?
#
loop_
_entity_poly.entity_id
_entity_poly.type
_entity_poly.pdbx_seq_one_letter_code
_entity_poly.pdbx_strand_id
1 'polypeptide(L)'
;LRGGLNRAVSAARSRLSTAEAIGADLAVPTRSLLRLDEDIAGGMSRTAIEQAADLLLVGAGRSDQLRAWLMGDLIDGVCRTAHCPVVVVNLGRQPQAPLHRILVPIKDLSASAREQVELALRVINSADENQRTRITLFHVHDPRFSGQDRRWMEDQLIRWRPAGIPAERFHIVIVRGPGIDGSIHRLSRDHDLVILRTQRRRVAGLPIPGSDRTSKLISQLPCASMMISDPLV
;
A
#
# COMPACT_ATOMS: atom_id res chain seq x y z
N LEU A 1 -29.84 -14.35 16.97
CA LEU A 1 -29.31 -13.76 15.71
C LEU A 1 -29.58 -12.25 15.59
N ARG A 2 -30.80 -11.74 15.87
CA ARG A 2 -31.14 -10.29 15.73
C ARG A 2 -30.32 -9.37 16.65
N GLY A 3 -30.00 -9.77 17.88
CA GLY A 3 -29.22 -8.96 18.83
C GLY A 3 -27.72 -8.81 18.42
N GLY A 4 -27.16 -9.77 17.73
CA GLY A 4 -25.80 -9.71 17.19
C GLY A 4 -25.68 -8.72 16.00
N LEU A 5 -26.63 -8.80 15.07
CA LEU A 5 -26.68 -7.91 13.91
C LEU A 5 -26.88 -6.44 14.33
N ASN A 6 -27.79 -6.17 15.26
CA ASN A 6 -28.02 -4.81 15.77
C ASN A 6 -26.77 -4.21 16.42
N ARG A 7 -26.01 -5.00 17.19
CA ARG A 7 -24.73 -4.55 17.77
C ARG A 7 -23.68 -4.27 16.71
N ALA A 8 -23.55 -5.13 15.69
CA ALA A 8 -22.62 -4.94 14.60
C ALA A 8 -22.95 -3.66 13.79
N VAL A 9 -24.22 -3.45 13.47
CA VAL A 9 -24.69 -2.24 12.75
C VAL A 9 -24.43 -0.96 13.60
N SER A 10 -24.72 -1.00 14.91
CA SER A 10 -24.44 0.13 15.79
C SER A 10 -22.96 0.45 15.87
N ALA A 11 -22.09 -0.55 16.01
CA ALA A 11 -20.64 -0.38 16.02
C ALA A 11 -20.12 0.17 14.67
N ALA A 12 -20.68 -0.30 13.56
CA ALA A 12 -20.32 0.22 12.23
C ALA A 12 -20.72 1.71 12.09
N ARG A 13 -21.92 2.07 12.48
CA ARG A 13 -22.39 3.48 12.45
C ARG A 13 -21.50 4.41 13.29
N SER A 14 -21.10 3.98 14.50
CA SER A 14 -20.19 4.76 15.34
C SER A 14 -18.84 5.01 14.66
N ARG A 15 -18.27 3.98 13.99
CA ARG A 15 -17.00 4.14 13.24
C ARG A 15 -17.16 5.08 12.04
N LEU A 16 -18.27 4.98 11.33
CA LEU A 16 -18.58 5.86 10.19
C LEU A 16 -18.73 7.32 10.64
N SER A 17 -19.43 7.56 11.74
CA SER A 17 -19.55 8.91 12.33
C SER A 17 -18.18 9.49 12.72
N THR A 18 -17.30 8.67 13.29
CA THR A 18 -15.91 9.09 13.58
C THR A 18 -15.16 9.45 12.29
N ALA A 19 -15.32 8.67 11.23
CA ALA A 19 -14.66 8.94 9.94
C ALA A 19 -15.18 10.24 9.32
N GLU A 20 -16.49 10.53 9.41
CA GLU A 20 -17.08 11.78 8.94
C GLU A 20 -16.56 13.00 9.73
N ALA A 21 -16.41 12.86 11.06
CA ALA A 21 -15.84 13.91 11.88
C ALA A 21 -14.38 14.21 11.49
N ILE A 22 -13.57 13.18 11.30
CA ILE A 22 -12.17 13.32 10.81
C ILE A 22 -12.16 13.99 9.44
N GLY A 23 -13.04 13.58 8.53
CA GLY A 23 -13.16 14.20 7.21
C GLY A 23 -13.48 15.67 7.28
N ALA A 24 -14.40 16.06 8.17
CA ALA A 24 -14.76 17.47 8.41
C ALA A 24 -13.58 18.27 8.97
N ASP A 25 -12.86 17.73 9.95
CA ASP A 25 -11.68 18.38 10.56
C ASP A 25 -10.55 18.60 9.52
N LEU A 26 -10.43 17.69 8.55
CA LEU A 26 -9.44 17.77 7.47
C LEU A 26 -9.95 18.52 6.23
N ALA A 27 -11.17 19.08 6.26
CA ALA A 27 -11.85 19.70 5.12
C ALA A 27 -11.95 18.77 3.88
N VAL A 28 -12.08 17.45 4.10
CA VAL A 28 -12.26 16.44 3.06
C VAL A 28 -13.73 16.04 2.97
N PRO A 29 -14.41 16.24 1.82
CA PRO A 29 -15.79 15.79 1.64
C PRO A 29 -15.91 14.29 1.91
N THR A 30 -16.67 13.92 2.93
CA THR A 30 -16.80 12.53 3.38
C THR A 30 -18.28 12.13 3.42
N ARG A 31 -18.60 10.97 2.88
CA ARG A 31 -19.95 10.38 2.93
C ARG A 31 -19.86 8.94 3.40
N SER A 32 -20.62 8.61 4.43
CA SER A 32 -20.70 7.25 4.96
C SER A 32 -21.71 6.39 4.20
N LEU A 33 -21.33 5.14 3.95
CA LEU A 33 -22.20 4.10 3.41
C LEU A 33 -22.13 2.86 4.29
N LEU A 34 -23.28 2.30 4.66
CA LEU A 34 -23.38 1.01 5.33
C LEU A 34 -24.03 0.02 4.39
N ARG A 35 -23.28 -1.02 4.02
CA ARG A 35 -23.77 -2.14 3.21
C ARG A 35 -23.77 -3.43 4.02
N LEU A 36 -24.85 -4.17 3.91
CA LEU A 36 -24.94 -5.53 4.42
C LEU A 36 -24.79 -6.47 3.23
N ASP A 37 -23.83 -7.36 3.28
CA ASP A 37 -23.52 -8.31 2.21
C ASP A 37 -22.99 -9.60 2.82
N GLU A 38 -23.29 -10.74 2.24
CA GLU A 38 -22.75 -12.04 2.63
C GLU A 38 -21.32 -12.21 2.16
N ASP A 39 -21.01 -11.67 0.97
CA ASP A 39 -19.67 -11.59 0.40
C ASP A 39 -19.11 -10.18 0.57
N ILE A 40 -18.28 -9.98 1.59
CA ILE A 40 -17.70 -8.65 1.91
C ILE A 40 -16.82 -8.14 0.77
N ALA A 41 -15.98 -8.99 0.15
CA ALA A 41 -15.10 -8.58 -0.94
C ALA A 41 -15.89 -8.13 -2.17
N GLY A 42 -16.87 -8.93 -2.57
CA GLY A 42 -17.79 -8.57 -3.65
C GLY A 42 -18.63 -7.35 -3.32
N GLY A 43 -19.10 -7.21 -2.06
CA GLY A 43 -19.82 -6.03 -1.58
C GLY A 43 -19.01 -4.75 -1.70
N MET A 44 -17.73 -4.78 -1.31
CA MET A 44 -16.79 -3.65 -1.47
C MET A 44 -16.59 -3.30 -2.94
N SER A 45 -16.35 -4.29 -3.80
CA SER A 45 -16.13 -4.09 -5.24
C SER A 45 -17.38 -3.55 -5.94
N ARG A 46 -18.57 -4.06 -5.62
CA ARG A 46 -19.85 -3.52 -6.13
C ARG A 46 -20.07 -2.08 -5.67
N THR A 47 -19.80 -1.76 -4.41
CA THR A 47 -19.90 -0.40 -3.90
C THR A 47 -18.94 0.54 -4.61
N ALA A 48 -17.70 0.11 -4.88
CA ALA A 48 -16.74 0.90 -5.63
C ALA A 48 -17.24 1.25 -7.05
N ILE A 49 -17.87 0.28 -7.74
CA ILE A 49 -18.49 0.52 -9.06
C ILE A 49 -19.67 1.49 -8.93
N GLU A 50 -20.60 1.25 -8.00
CA GLU A 50 -21.80 2.06 -7.78
C GLU A 50 -21.46 3.54 -7.44
N GLN A 51 -20.32 3.75 -6.79
CA GLN A 51 -19.84 5.08 -6.43
C GLN A 51 -18.83 5.67 -7.42
N ALA A 52 -18.56 4.99 -8.55
CA ALA A 52 -17.56 5.37 -9.55
C ALA A 52 -16.20 5.71 -8.90
N ALA A 53 -15.75 4.85 -7.96
CA ALA A 53 -14.53 5.08 -7.21
C ALA A 53 -13.28 4.89 -8.09
N ASP A 54 -12.37 5.85 -8.06
CA ASP A 54 -11.08 5.79 -8.75
C ASP A 54 -10.03 5.00 -7.95
N LEU A 55 -10.26 4.81 -6.65
CA LEU A 55 -9.37 4.12 -5.73
C LEU A 55 -10.19 3.45 -4.62
N LEU A 56 -9.83 2.24 -4.26
CA LEU A 56 -10.36 1.55 -3.09
C LEU A 56 -9.28 1.43 -2.01
N LEU A 57 -9.47 2.10 -0.88
CA LEU A 57 -8.55 2.04 0.26
C LEU A 57 -9.08 1.07 1.32
N VAL A 58 -8.26 0.10 1.71
CA VAL A 58 -8.61 -0.92 2.70
C VAL A 58 -7.63 -0.89 3.86
N GLY A 59 -8.14 -0.67 5.07
CA GLY A 59 -7.34 -0.76 6.29
C GLY A 59 -7.17 -2.20 6.75
N ALA A 60 -5.94 -2.65 6.96
CA ALA A 60 -5.65 -3.91 7.64
C ALA A 60 -5.76 -3.71 9.16
N GLY A 61 -6.76 -4.35 9.76
CA GLY A 61 -7.05 -4.20 11.20
C GLY A 61 -5.97 -4.75 12.13
N ARG A 62 -6.01 -4.32 13.40
CA ARG A 62 -4.99 -4.62 14.43
C ARG A 62 -5.21 -5.95 15.18
N SER A 63 -6.39 -6.57 15.10
CA SER A 63 -6.66 -7.84 15.79
C SER A 63 -6.04 -9.01 15.02
N ASP A 64 -5.40 -9.95 15.74
CA ASP A 64 -4.76 -11.12 15.13
C ASP A 64 -5.75 -11.98 14.32
N GLN A 65 -7.01 -12.07 14.73
CA GLN A 65 -8.06 -12.73 13.96
C GLN A 65 -8.47 -11.94 12.71
N LEU A 66 -8.59 -10.61 12.82
CA LEU A 66 -8.84 -9.75 11.67
C LEU A 66 -7.63 -9.70 10.72
N ARG A 67 -6.43 -9.81 11.27
CA ARG A 67 -5.17 -9.86 10.51
C ARG A 67 -5.08 -11.14 9.66
N ALA A 68 -5.38 -12.30 10.22
CA ALA A 68 -5.41 -13.55 9.48
C ALA A 68 -6.51 -13.55 8.40
N TRP A 69 -7.67 -12.96 8.70
CA TRP A 69 -8.82 -12.90 7.80
C TRP A 69 -8.66 -11.81 6.72
N LEU A 70 -8.06 -10.64 7.04
CA LEU A 70 -7.80 -9.56 6.10
C LEU A 70 -6.57 -9.82 5.21
N MET A 71 -5.60 -10.63 5.65
CA MET A 71 -4.38 -10.94 4.89
C MET A 71 -4.56 -12.12 3.91
N GLY A 72 -5.70 -12.82 3.95
CA GLY A 72 -6.00 -13.94 3.08
C GLY A 72 -7.14 -13.59 2.10
N ASP A 73 -8.25 -14.28 2.27
CA ASP A 73 -9.35 -14.33 1.30
C ASP A 73 -10.02 -12.98 0.99
N LEU A 74 -10.12 -12.06 1.97
CA LEU A 74 -10.79 -10.79 1.75
C LEU A 74 -9.99 -9.85 0.85
N ILE A 75 -8.72 -9.60 1.17
CA ILE A 75 -7.87 -8.70 0.37
C ILE A 75 -7.69 -9.28 -1.03
N ASP A 76 -7.44 -10.58 -1.12
CA ASP A 76 -7.35 -11.27 -2.40
C ASP A 76 -8.65 -11.21 -3.19
N GLY A 77 -9.79 -11.38 -2.51
CA GLY A 77 -11.11 -11.24 -3.11
C GLY A 77 -11.33 -9.84 -3.67
N VAL A 78 -11.09 -8.80 -2.87
CA VAL A 78 -11.20 -7.40 -3.31
C VAL A 78 -10.23 -7.11 -4.46
N CYS A 79 -8.97 -7.51 -4.33
CA CYS A 79 -7.98 -7.32 -5.38
C CYS A 79 -8.36 -8.04 -6.69
N ARG A 80 -9.07 -9.17 -6.65
CA ARG A 80 -9.54 -9.88 -7.85
C ARG A 80 -10.73 -9.22 -8.51
N THR A 81 -11.61 -8.57 -7.76
CA THR A 81 -12.93 -8.12 -8.25
C THR A 81 -13.03 -6.62 -8.43
N ALA A 82 -12.17 -5.82 -7.80
CA ALA A 82 -12.22 -4.37 -7.93
C ALA A 82 -11.85 -3.90 -9.35
N HIS A 83 -12.63 -2.94 -9.88
CA HIS A 83 -12.40 -2.32 -11.19
C HIS A 83 -11.34 -1.20 -11.14
N CYS A 84 -11.03 -0.70 -9.97
CA CYS A 84 -10.05 0.36 -9.73
C CYS A 84 -8.83 -0.16 -8.92
N PRO A 85 -7.74 0.60 -8.83
CA PRO A 85 -6.64 0.28 -7.95
C PRO A 85 -7.08 0.06 -6.50
N VAL A 86 -6.48 -0.93 -5.84
CA VAL A 86 -6.72 -1.21 -4.42
C VAL A 86 -5.47 -0.89 -3.63
N VAL A 87 -5.60 -0.05 -2.62
CA VAL A 87 -4.53 0.27 -1.67
C VAL A 87 -4.86 -0.34 -0.33
N VAL A 88 -4.01 -1.25 0.13
CA VAL A 88 -4.12 -1.87 1.46
C VAL A 88 -3.14 -1.20 2.40
N VAL A 89 -3.64 -0.65 3.49
CA VAL A 89 -2.83 0.07 4.50
C VAL A 89 -2.77 -0.73 5.80
N ASN A 90 -1.58 -1.04 6.24
CA ASN A 90 -1.30 -1.60 7.55
C ASN A 90 -0.49 -0.57 8.35
N LEU A 91 -1.07 0.00 9.39
CA LEU A 91 -0.43 1.02 10.22
C LEU A 91 0.60 0.46 11.22
N GLY A 92 0.86 -0.85 11.19
CA GLY A 92 1.83 -1.47 12.08
C GLY A 92 1.45 -1.40 13.56
N ARG A 93 2.46 -1.41 14.43
CA ARG A 93 2.28 -1.40 15.91
C ARG A 93 2.06 0.00 16.49
N GLN A 94 2.52 1.03 15.79
CA GLN A 94 2.48 2.43 16.24
C GLN A 94 1.79 3.32 15.19
N PRO A 95 0.46 3.29 15.09
CA PRO A 95 -0.28 3.97 14.03
C PRO A 95 -0.22 5.49 14.09
N GLN A 96 0.22 6.08 15.20
CA GLN A 96 0.37 7.52 15.38
C GLN A 96 1.82 7.99 15.24
N ALA A 97 2.77 7.08 14.96
CA ALA A 97 4.16 7.47 14.75
C ALA A 97 4.28 8.30 13.45
N PRO A 98 5.06 9.38 13.48
CA PRO A 98 5.25 10.18 12.29
C PRO A 98 5.99 9.38 11.20
N LEU A 99 5.59 9.58 9.94
CA LEU A 99 6.15 8.89 8.79
C LEU A 99 7.31 9.72 8.20
N HIS A 100 8.51 9.59 8.76
CA HIS A 100 9.67 10.36 8.32
C HIS A 100 10.58 9.61 7.35
N ARG A 101 10.54 8.29 7.33
CA ARG A 101 11.42 7.45 6.50
C ARG A 101 10.59 6.46 5.72
N ILE A 102 10.49 6.69 4.41
CA ILE A 102 9.67 5.87 3.51
C ILE A 102 10.58 5.03 2.63
N LEU A 103 10.39 3.72 2.64
CA LEU A 103 11.05 2.75 1.76
C LEU A 103 10.14 2.40 0.58
N VAL A 104 10.64 2.57 -0.62
CA VAL A 104 9.94 2.25 -1.87
C VAL A 104 10.75 1.23 -2.65
N PRO A 105 10.47 -0.07 -2.53
CA PRO A 105 11.11 -1.09 -3.34
C PRO A 105 10.68 -0.96 -4.80
N ILE A 106 11.67 -0.83 -5.69
CA ILE A 106 11.50 -0.68 -7.14
C ILE A 106 11.98 -1.95 -7.82
N LYS A 107 11.11 -2.58 -8.60
CA LYS A 107 11.44 -3.79 -9.35
C LYS A 107 12.14 -3.45 -10.67
N ASP A 108 11.62 -2.47 -11.38
CA ASP A 108 12.01 -2.08 -12.72
C ASP A 108 11.71 -0.59 -12.96
N LEU A 109 12.04 -0.07 -14.14
CA LEU A 109 11.79 1.33 -14.53
C LEU A 109 10.46 1.51 -15.27
N SER A 110 9.45 0.69 -14.99
CA SER A 110 8.12 0.81 -15.59
C SER A 110 7.37 2.07 -15.16
N ALA A 111 6.36 2.44 -15.93
CA ALA A 111 5.44 3.52 -15.58
C ALA A 111 4.76 3.25 -14.22
N SER A 112 4.37 2.01 -13.98
CA SER A 112 3.77 1.58 -12.70
C SER A 112 4.69 1.79 -11.50
N ALA A 113 5.99 1.51 -11.65
CA ALA A 113 6.97 1.76 -10.59
C ALA A 113 7.15 3.27 -10.35
N ARG A 114 7.09 4.09 -11.40
CA ARG A 114 7.13 5.54 -11.28
C ARG A 114 5.92 6.09 -10.55
N GLU A 115 4.71 5.62 -10.89
CA GLU A 115 3.47 5.97 -10.16
C GLU A 115 3.54 5.61 -8.67
N GLN A 116 4.17 4.48 -8.33
CA GLN A 116 4.41 4.09 -6.93
C GLN A 116 5.26 5.13 -6.20
N VAL A 117 6.32 5.65 -6.84
CA VAL A 117 7.15 6.72 -6.29
C VAL A 117 6.36 8.01 -6.16
N GLU A 118 5.56 8.37 -7.17
CA GLU A 118 4.71 9.56 -7.14
C GLU A 118 3.67 9.50 -6.00
N LEU A 119 3.08 8.33 -5.75
CA LEU A 119 2.19 8.14 -4.60
C LEU A 119 2.95 8.33 -3.28
N ALA A 120 4.16 7.76 -3.14
CA ALA A 120 5.00 7.96 -1.97
C ALA A 120 5.29 9.44 -1.71
N LEU A 121 5.56 10.20 -2.78
CA LEU A 121 5.78 11.64 -2.72
C LEU A 121 4.54 12.42 -2.28
N ARG A 122 3.34 12.03 -2.74
CA ARG A 122 2.08 12.64 -2.29
C ARG A 122 1.80 12.38 -0.82
N VAL A 123 2.06 11.17 -0.33
CA VAL A 123 1.95 10.83 1.11
C VAL A 123 2.88 11.72 1.95
N ILE A 124 4.10 11.99 1.47
CA ILE A 124 5.02 12.88 2.16
C ILE A 124 4.51 14.31 2.20
N ASN A 125 4.11 14.84 1.05
CA ASN A 125 3.72 16.25 0.95
C ASN A 125 2.47 16.57 1.78
N SER A 126 1.60 15.60 2.01
CA SER A 126 0.42 15.76 2.87
C SER A 126 0.70 15.64 4.37
N ALA A 127 1.80 14.98 4.75
CA ALA A 127 2.09 14.66 6.15
C ALA A 127 3.26 15.47 6.75
N ASP A 128 4.00 16.22 5.94
CA ASP A 128 5.30 16.79 6.35
C ASP A 128 5.32 18.32 6.32
N GLU A 129 4.67 18.95 7.29
CA GLU A 129 4.74 20.40 7.48
C GLU A 129 6.17 20.91 7.72
N ASN A 130 7.08 20.05 8.19
CA ASN A 130 8.46 20.40 8.56
C ASN A 130 9.51 19.93 7.55
N GLN A 131 9.12 19.39 6.41
CA GLN A 131 10.01 18.90 5.34
C GLN A 131 11.11 17.90 5.83
N ARG A 132 10.81 17.06 6.82
CA ARG A 132 11.77 16.10 7.42
C ARG A 132 11.73 14.73 6.78
N THR A 133 10.70 14.42 5.99
CA THR A 133 10.49 13.09 5.44
C THR A 133 11.51 12.77 4.34
N ARG A 134 12.08 11.57 4.40
CA ARG A 134 13.05 11.03 3.45
C ARG A 134 12.45 9.85 2.71
N ILE A 135 12.77 9.75 1.42
CA ILE A 135 12.44 8.58 0.60
C ILE A 135 13.71 7.79 0.31
N THR A 136 13.61 6.48 0.43
CA THR A 136 14.61 5.53 -0.03
C THR A 136 14.03 4.70 -1.15
N LEU A 137 14.50 4.89 -2.39
CA LEU A 137 14.23 3.97 -3.48
C LEU A 137 15.18 2.78 -3.35
N PHE A 138 14.61 1.59 -3.30
CA PHE A 138 15.37 0.36 -3.11
C PHE A 138 15.22 -0.57 -4.32
N HIS A 139 16.34 -0.94 -4.95
CA HIS A 139 16.36 -1.88 -6.06
C HIS A 139 17.28 -3.06 -5.78
N VAL A 140 16.80 -4.27 -6.08
CA VAL A 140 17.64 -5.48 -6.06
C VAL A 140 18.08 -5.81 -7.46
N HIS A 141 19.36 -5.70 -7.67
CA HIS A 141 20.00 -5.93 -8.94
C HIS A 141 20.38 -7.42 -9.10
N ASP A 142 20.09 -7.99 -10.26
CA ASP A 142 20.47 -9.38 -10.56
C ASP A 142 22.02 -9.50 -10.51
N PRO A 143 22.56 -10.51 -9.82
CA PRO A 143 24.02 -10.70 -9.71
C PRO A 143 24.77 -10.83 -11.06
N ARG A 144 24.04 -11.17 -12.13
CA ARG A 144 24.60 -11.31 -13.49
C ARG A 144 24.88 -9.97 -14.17
N PHE A 145 24.28 -8.89 -13.70
CA PHE A 145 24.51 -7.56 -14.26
C PHE A 145 25.85 -6.95 -13.82
N SER A 146 26.44 -6.17 -14.71
CA SER A 146 27.72 -5.51 -14.47
C SER A 146 27.63 -4.30 -13.52
N GLY A 147 28.79 -3.77 -13.10
CA GLY A 147 28.83 -2.52 -12.38
C GLY A 147 28.35 -1.32 -13.21
N GLN A 148 28.43 -1.40 -14.54
CA GLN A 148 27.93 -0.36 -15.44
C GLN A 148 26.39 -0.35 -15.47
N ASP A 149 25.74 -1.51 -15.47
CA ASP A 149 24.28 -1.62 -15.40
C ASP A 149 23.75 -1.05 -14.08
N ARG A 150 24.47 -1.28 -12.98
CA ARG A 150 24.14 -0.69 -11.69
C ARG A 150 24.18 0.83 -11.72
N ARG A 151 25.25 1.43 -12.27
CA ARG A 151 25.35 2.88 -12.39
C ARG A 151 24.25 3.46 -13.27
N TRP A 152 23.99 2.81 -14.40
CA TRP A 152 22.90 3.20 -15.27
C TRP A 152 21.55 3.19 -14.56
N MET A 153 21.25 2.14 -13.80
CA MET A 153 20.01 2.06 -13.00
C MET A 153 19.94 3.18 -11.96
N GLU A 154 21.03 3.44 -11.27
CA GLU A 154 21.13 4.53 -10.29
C GLU A 154 20.85 5.89 -10.94
N ASP A 155 21.46 6.18 -12.09
CA ASP A 155 21.23 7.40 -12.86
C ASP A 155 19.77 7.54 -13.32
N GLN A 156 19.12 6.45 -13.71
CA GLN A 156 17.68 6.48 -14.07
C GLN A 156 16.82 6.80 -12.86
N LEU A 157 17.07 6.17 -11.71
CA LEU A 157 16.31 6.41 -10.48
C LEU A 157 16.52 7.83 -9.92
N ILE A 158 17.71 8.40 -10.06
CA ILE A 158 18.00 9.81 -9.68
C ILE A 158 17.09 10.76 -10.45
N ARG A 159 16.82 10.50 -11.73
CA ARG A 159 15.95 11.33 -12.59
C ARG A 159 14.48 11.29 -12.16
N TRP A 160 14.09 10.35 -11.32
CA TRP A 160 12.73 10.27 -10.78
C TRP A 160 12.52 11.21 -9.59
N ARG A 161 13.59 11.84 -9.10
CA ARG A 161 13.49 12.84 -8.04
C ARG A 161 12.79 14.10 -8.58
N PRO A 162 11.67 14.52 -7.96
CA PRO A 162 11.01 15.77 -8.31
C PRO A 162 11.88 16.99 -8.04
N ALA A 163 11.72 18.04 -8.83
CA ALA A 163 12.51 19.26 -8.73
C ALA A 163 12.44 19.95 -7.35
N GLY A 164 11.33 19.77 -6.62
CA GLY A 164 11.13 20.35 -5.28
C GLY A 164 11.69 19.54 -4.12
N ILE A 165 12.26 18.34 -4.36
CA ILE A 165 12.79 17.50 -3.29
C ILE A 165 14.31 17.59 -3.26
N PRO A 166 14.91 18.07 -2.15
CA PRO A 166 16.35 18.12 -1.96
C PRO A 166 17.01 16.74 -2.08
N ALA A 167 18.27 16.71 -2.55
CA ALA A 167 18.99 15.45 -2.76
C ALA A 167 19.16 14.63 -1.47
N GLU A 168 19.34 15.29 -0.36
CA GLU A 168 19.49 14.69 0.97
C GLU A 168 18.22 14.03 1.50
N ARG A 169 17.08 14.25 0.86
CA ARG A 169 15.79 13.62 1.19
C ARG A 169 15.43 12.47 0.24
N PHE A 170 16.23 12.24 -0.80
CA PHE A 170 15.97 11.25 -1.83
C PHE A 170 17.17 10.30 -1.97
N HIS A 171 17.09 9.15 -1.33
CA HIS A 171 18.15 8.15 -1.31
C HIS A 171 17.88 7.02 -2.29
N ILE A 172 18.95 6.48 -2.88
CA ILE A 172 18.88 5.31 -3.75
C ILE A 172 19.79 4.23 -3.16
N VAL A 173 19.22 3.06 -2.95
CA VAL A 173 19.92 1.89 -2.43
C VAL A 173 19.77 0.76 -3.45
N ILE A 174 20.89 0.38 -4.08
CA ILE A 174 20.95 -0.76 -5.01
C ILE A 174 21.83 -1.83 -4.40
N VAL A 175 21.25 -3.01 -4.17
CA VAL A 175 21.98 -4.16 -3.64
C VAL A 175 22.00 -5.31 -4.65
N ARG A 176 23.07 -6.11 -4.61
CA ARG A 176 23.15 -7.40 -5.31
C ARG A 176 22.56 -8.49 -4.44
N GLY A 177 21.75 -9.36 -5.02
CA GLY A 177 21.32 -10.53 -4.28
C GLY A 177 20.11 -11.25 -4.88
N PRO A 178 19.93 -12.54 -4.57
CA PRO A 178 18.82 -13.35 -5.06
C PRO A 178 17.51 -13.09 -4.29
N GLY A 179 17.56 -12.36 -3.17
CA GLY A 179 16.44 -12.25 -2.22
C GLY A 179 15.98 -10.81 -1.97
N ILE A 180 14.92 -10.39 -2.67
CA ILE A 180 14.32 -9.07 -2.44
C ILE A 180 13.63 -8.99 -1.07
N ASP A 181 12.91 -10.04 -0.66
CA ASP A 181 12.07 -10.03 0.55
C ASP A 181 12.89 -9.85 1.83
N GLY A 182 13.99 -10.61 1.96
CA GLY A 182 14.91 -10.49 3.10
C GLY A 182 15.59 -9.12 3.17
N SER A 183 15.86 -8.51 2.01
CA SER A 183 16.44 -7.17 1.93
C SER A 183 15.42 -6.10 2.31
N ILE A 184 14.18 -6.21 1.85
CA ILE A 184 13.08 -5.32 2.27
C ILE A 184 12.86 -5.43 3.78
N HIS A 185 12.77 -6.65 4.32
CA HIS A 185 12.58 -6.86 5.76
C HIS A 185 13.70 -6.24 6.59
N ARG A 186 14.96 -6.37 6.14
CA ARG A 186 16.11 -5.76 6.85
C ARG A 186 16.04 -4.23 6.81
N LEU A 187 15.82 -3.63 5.63
CA LEU A 187 15.76 -2.17 5.47
C LEU A 187 14.53 -1.57 6.16
N SER A 188 13.42 -2.29 6.25
CA SER A 188 12.20 -1.82 6.88
C SER A 188 12.34 -1.55 8.39
N ARG A 189 13.37 -2.09 9.03
CA ARG A 189 13.65 -1.81 10.46
C ARG A 189 14.06 -0.37 10.71
N ASP A 190 14.66 0.27 9.71
CA ASP A 190 15.13 1.65 9.76
C ASP A 190 14.17 2.62 9.06
N HIS A 191 12.97 2.15 8.68
CA HIS A 191 11.95 2.94 7.98
C HIS A 191 10.61 2.89 8.73
N ASP A 192 9.82 3.92 8.55
CA ASP A 192 8.53 4.08 9.23
C ASP A 192 7.38 3.55 8.37
N LEU A 193 7.55 3.59 7.02
CA LEU A 193 6.59 3.09 6.04
C LEU A 193 7.29 2.38 4.89
N VAL A 194 6.75 1.24 4.48
CA VAL A 194 7.14 0.56 3.23
C VAL A 194 5.98 0.63 2.25
N ILE A 195 6.22 1.15 1.05
CA ILE A 195 5.22 1.19 -0.03
C ILE A 195 5.59 0.14 -1.07
N LEU A 196 4.73 -0.86 -1.21
CA LEU A 196 4.89 -1.97 -2.14
C LEU A 196 3.86 -1.87 -3.26
N ARG A 197 4.21 -2.32 -4.46
CA ARG A 197 3.27 -2.50 -5.56
C ARG A 197 3.23 -3.95 -5.98
N THR A 198 2.04 -4.49 -6.19
CA THR A 198 1.80 -5.82 -6.73
C THR A 198 1.05 -5.72 -8.03
N GLN A 199 1.50 -6.48 -9.03
CA GLN A 199 0.79 -6.60 -10.30
C GLN A 199 -0.11 -7.81 -10.24
N ARG A 200 -1.38 -7.63 -10.59
CA ARG A 200 -2.29 -8.75 -10.79
C ARG A 200 -1.90 -9.46 -12.08
N ARG A 201 -1.61 -10.74 -11.99
CA ARG A 201 -1.28 -11.58 -13.15
C ARG A 201 -2.43 -12.52 -13.47
N ARG A 202 -2.72 -12.68 -14.76
CA ARG A 202 -3.56 -13.78 -15.26
C ARG A 202 -2.67 -14.85 -15.88
N VAL A 203 -2.94 -16.12 -15.61
CA VAL A 203 -2.40 -17.25 -16.35
C VAL A 203 -3.58 -18.03 -16.89
N ALA A 204 -3.59 -18.25 -18.20
CA ALA A 204 -4.70 -18.90 -18.91
C ALA A 204 -6.08 -18.24 -18.63
N GLY A 205 -6.13 -16.90 -18.51
CA GLY A 205 -7.36 -16.16 -18.25
C GLY A 205 -7.83 -16.16 -16.78
N LEU A 206 -7.20 -16.95 -15.91
CA LEU A 206 -7.52 -17.01 -14.49
C LEU A 206 -6.60 -16.05 -13.70
N PRO A 207 -7.15 -15.24 -12.78
CA PRO A 207 -6.34 -14.42 -11.91
C PRO A 207 -5.51 -15.31 -10.98
N ILE A 208 -4.17 -15.21 -11.06
CA ILE A 208 -3.31 -15.86 -10.09
C ILE A 208 -3.24 -14.97 -8.86
N PRO A 209 -3.36 -15.53 -7.65
CA PRO A 209 -3.06 -14.83 -6.43
C PRO A 209 -1.58 -14.42 -6.42
N GLY A 210 -1.28 -13.21 -6.89
CA GLY A 210 0.06 -12.62 -6.74
C GLY A 210 0.31 -12.10 -5.33
N SER A 211 -0.74 -12.12 -4.54
CA SER A 211 -0.83 -11.59 -3.20
C SER A 211 -0.11 -12.41 -2.15
N ASP A 212 -0.01 -13.72 -2.31
CA ASP A 212 0.46 -14.61 -1.23
C ASP A 212 1.88 -14.22 -0.76
N ARG A 213 2.80 -14.00 -1.70
CA ARG A 213 4.17 -13.58 -1.37
C ARG A 213 4.23 -12.16 -0.80
N THR A 214 3.52 -11.23 -1.40
CA THR A 214 3.50 -9.82 -0.96
C THR A 214 2.73 -9.68 0.36
N SER A 215 1.61 -10.36 0.52
CA SER A 215 0.84 -10.40 1.76
C SER A 215 1.65 -11.00 2.91
N LYS A 216 2.38 -12.08 2.65
CA LYS A 216 3.30 -12.68 3.63
C LYS A 216 4.44 -11.73 4.01
N LEU A 217 5.04 -11.05 3.03
CA LEU A 217 6.06 -10.05 3.29
C LEU A 217 5.51 -8.92 4.18
N ILE A 218 4.36 -8.35 3.83
CA ILE A 218 3.72 -7.27 4.58
C ILE A 218 3.42 -7.69 6.02
N SER A 219 2.93 -8.92 6.25
CA SER A 219 2.63 -9.42 7.60
C SER A 219 3.86 -9.51 8.51
N GLN A 220 5.04 -9.59 7.93
CA GLN A 220 6.32 -9.71 8.63
C GLN A 220 7.04 -8.37 8.82
N LEU A 221 6.57 -7.28 8.18
CA LEU A 221 7.22 -5.98 8.30
C LEU A 221 7.06 -5.41 9.72
N PRO A 222 8.13 -4.87 10.31
CA PRO A 222 8.09 -4.27 11.65
C PRO A 222 7.43 -2.88 11.68
N CYS A 223 7.36 -2.19 10.53
CA CYS A 223 6.83 -0.84 10.37
C CYS A 223 5.46 -0.83 9.65
N ALA A 224 4.90 0.35 9.46
CA ALA A 224 3.73 0.52 8.63
C ALA A 224 4.00 0.09 7.17
N SER A 225 2.96 -0.36 6.47
CA SER A 225 3.07 -0.74 5.08
C SER A 225 1.85 -0.34 4.27
N MET A 226 2.07 -0.02 3.01
CA MET A 226 1.06 0.28 2.02
C MET A 226 1.30 -0.62 0.81
N MET A 227 0.30 -1.39 0.41
CA MET A 227 0.34 -2.22 -0.79
C MET A 227 -0.60 -1.66 -1.83
N ILE A 228 -0.08 -1.40 -3.01
CA ILE A 228 -0.85 -0.96 -4.17
C ILE A 228 -1.06 -2.18 -5.08
N SER A 229 -2.30 -2.48 -5.41
CA SER A 229 -2.68 -3.53 -6.36
C SER A 229 -3.39 -2.90 -7.57
N ASP A 230 -2.81 -3.06 -8.74
CA ASP A 230 -3.41 -2.52 -9.97
C ASP A 230 -4.72 -3.24 -10.33
N PRO A 231 -5.66 -2.58 -11.04
CA PRO A 231 -6.87 -3.23 -11.53
C PRO A 231 -6.50 -4.36 -12.52
N LEU A 232 -7.39 -5.33 -12.64
CA LEU A 232 -7.26 -6.33 -13.72
C LEU A 232 -7.63 -5.63 -15.04
N VAL A 233 -6.65 -5.44 -15.88
CA VAL A 233 -6.83 -5.00 -17.28
C VAL A 233 -7.13 -6.20 -18.16
#